data_6fc64e13f9a43fbaaf866a716c78e107
#
_entry.id   6fc64e13f9a43fbaaf866a716c78e107
#
_cell.length_a   1.000
_cell.length_b   1.000
_cell.length_c   1.000
_cell.angle_alpha   90.00
_cell.angle_beta   90.00
_cell.angle_gamma   90.00
#
_symmetry.space_group_name_H-M   'P 1'
#
loop_
_entity.id
_entity.type
_entity.pdbx_description
1 polymer ?
#
loop_
_entity_poly.entity_id
_entity_poly.type
_entity_poly.pdbx_seq_one_letter_code
_entity_poly.pdbx_strand_id
1 'polypeptide(L)'
;MYAEILSYKRKRVKDYYCLIGVLEGELAAVANARLWDDKVAISLHTMTFKRGAGIGALMYLAKMEHAFENLGMEEWWATYESYTGIRYWGLGLAQFQKPYPTIQHELGGARVFFNTKEQWHSFVKPKFGPRLGERPVPSEILAKSQNPKMPERIDL
;
A
#
# COMPACT_ATOMS: atom_id res chain seq x y z
N MET A 1 -13.97 -6.29 4.75
CA MET A 1 -14.07 -6.27 3.26
C MET A 1 -15.46 -5.87 2.76
N TYR A 2 -16.53 -6.54 3.17
CA TYR A 2 -17.90 -6.23 2.69
C TYR A 2 -18.42 -4.85 3.12
N ALA A 3 -18.17 -4.46 4.36
CA ALA A 3 -18.57 -3.14 4.87
C ALA A 3 -17.78 -1.99 4.23
N GLU A 4 -16.52 -2.24 3.92
CA GLU A 4 -15.65 -1.29 3.23
C GLU A 4 -16.07 -1.08 1.77
N ILE A 5 -16.42 -2.15 1.05
CA ILE A 5 -16.97 -2.08 -0.30
C ILE A 5 -18.31 -1.34 -0.33
N LEU A 6 -19.17 -1.55 0.64
CA LEU A 6 -20.46 -0.86 0.73
C LEU A 6 -20.31 0.63 1.08
N SER A 7 -19.38 0.99 1.96
CA SER A 7 -19.08 2.39 2.27
C SER A 7 -18.42 3.10 1.08
N TYR A 8 -17.62 2.38 0.33
CA TYR A 8 -16.96 2.83 -0.90
C TYR A 8 -17.96 3.21 -1.99
N LYS A 9 -19.01 2.42 -2.18
CA LYS A 9 -20.08 2.74 -3.15
C LYS A 9 -20.97 3.90 -2.73
N ARG A 10 -21.07 4.19 -1.44
CA ARG A 10 -21.96 5.21 -0.88
C ARG A 10 -21.30 6.57 -0.68
N LYS A 11 -19.99 6.61 -0.44
CA LYS A 11 -19.24 7.86 -0.31
C LYS A 11 -18.37 8.01 -1.54
N ARG A 12 -18.46 9.15 -2.23
CA ARG A 12 -17.44 9.51 -3.22
C ARG A 12 -16.12 9.65 -2.48
N VAL A 13 -15.27 8.63 -2.59
CA VAL A 13 -13.92 8.66 -2.03
C VAL A 13 -13.13 9.63 -2.89
N LYS A 14 -12.83 10.80 -2.35
CA LYS A 14 -11.88 11.71 -2.96
C LYS A 14 -10.49 11.09 -2.80
N ASP A 15 -9.67 11.26 -3.81
CA ASP A 15 -8.23 10.94 -3.77
C ASP A 15 -7.88 9.48 -3.45
N TYR A 16 -8.70 8.59 -3.97
CA TYR A 16 -8.36 7.17 -4.01
C TYR A 16 -7.34 6.93 -5.12
N TYR A 17 -6.27 6.21 -4.82
CA TYR A 17 -5.30 5.81 -5.82
C TYR A 17 -5.01 4.30 -5.79
N CYS A 18 -4.73 3.77 -6.95
CA CYS A 18 -4.38 2.38 -7.16
C CYS A 18 -3.08 2.29 -7.96
N LEU A 19 -2.11 1.57 -7.42
CA LEU A 19 -0.87 1.24 -8.10
C LEU A 19 -0.99 -0.15 -8.70
N ILE A 20 -0.48 -0.30 -9.92
CA ILE A 20 -0.43 -1.57 -10.65
C ILE A 20 1.03 -2.00 -10.73
N GLY A 21 1.31 -3.21 -10.25
CA GLY A 21 2.61 -3.85 -10.39
C GLY A 21 2.61 -4.78 -11.60
N VAL A 22 3.53 -4.55 -12.52
CA VAL A 22 3.71 -5.38 -13.71
C VAL A 22 5.06 -6.08 -13.63
N LEU A 23 5.09 -7.37 -13.88
CA LEU A 23 6.30 -8.18 -13.95
C LEU A 23 6.33 -8.93 -15.29
N GLU A 24 7.36 -8.68 -16.08
CA GLU A 24 7.55 -9.31 -17.40
C GLU A 24 6.36 -9.12 -18.37
N GLY A 25 5.66 -7.98 -18.26
CA GLY A 25 4.51 -7.65 -19.08
C GLY A 25 3.17 -8.24 -18.62
N GLU A 26 3.14 -8.91 -17.47
CA GLU A 26 1.93 -9.42 -16.85
C GLU A 26 1.55 -8.66 -15.60
N LEU A 27 0.26 -8.52 -15.32
CA LEU A 27 -0.24 -7.99 -14.08
C LEU A 27 0.19 -8.92 -12.93
N ALA A 28 1.02 -8.40 -12.03
CA ALA A 28 1.60 -9.17 -10.94
C ALA A 28 1.08 -8.77 -9.55
N ALA A 29 0.66 -7.52 -9.41
CA ALA A 29 0.12 -7.03 -8.15
C ALA A 29 -0.74 -5.79 -8.35
N VAL A 30 -1.62 -5.52 -7.39
CA VAL A 30 -2.32 -4.23 -7.23
C VAL A 30 -2.22 -3.79 -5.79
N ALA A 31 -2.09 -2.49 -5.58
CA ALA A 31 -2.10 -1.92 -4.24
C ALA A 31 -2.86 -0.60 -4.26
N ASN A 32 -3.67 -0.38 -3.25
CA ASN A 32 -4.48 0.82 -3.17
C ASN A 32 -4.44 1.46 -1.79
N ALA A 33 -4.70 2.75 -1.78
CA ALA A 33 -4.82 3.58 -0.62
C ALA A 33 -5.82 4.71 -0.90
N ARG A 34 -6.24 5.40 0.14
CA ARG A 34 -7.06 6.61 0.04
C ARG A 34 -6.59 7.65 1.05
N LEU A 35 -6.97 8.89 0.83
CA LEU A 35 -6.86 9.91 1.86
C LEU A 35 -7.98 9.70 2.89
N TRP A 36 -7.59 9.71 4.17
CA TRP A 36 -8.53 9.72 5.29
C TRP A 36 -9.02 11.15 5.54
N ASP A 37 -8.07 12.08 5.56
CA ASP A 37 -8.25 13.51 5.64
C ASP A 37 -7.11 14.24 4.90
N ASP A 38 -6.95 15.53 5.14
CA ASP A 38 -5.95 16.37 4.48
C ASP A 38 -4.50 16.03 4.86
N LYS A 39 -4.27 15.23 5.90
CA LYS A 39 -2.96 14.92 6.46
C LYS A 39 -2.64 13.43 6.51
N VAL A 40 -3.66 12.61 6.39
CA VAL A 40 -3.58 11.16 6.63
C VAL A 40 -3.98 10.38 5.40
N ALA A 41 -3.11 9.49 4.96
CA ALA A 41 -3.47 8.44 4.00
C ALA A 41 -3.60 7.09 4.70
N ILE A 42 -4.59 6.30 4.28
CA ILE A 42 -4.82 4.96 4.80
C ILE A 42 -4.57 3.90 3.72
N SER A 43 -3.74 2.92 4.08
CA SER A 43 -3.54 1.70 3.29
C SER A 43 -4.82 0.88 3.26
N LEU A 44 -5.27 0.51 2.08
CA LEU A 44 -6.36 -0.45 1.93
C LEU A 44 -5.77 -1.83 1.64
N HIS A 45 -5.72 -2.23 0.37
CA HIS A 45 -5.29 -3.58 0.01
C HIS A 45 -3.93 -3.58 -0.71
N THR A 46 -3.21 -4.67 -0.56
CA THR A 46 -2.07 -5.04 -1.40
C THR A 46 -2.25 -6.50 -1.77
N MET A 47 -2.57 -6.76 -3.02
CA MET A 47 -2.80 -8.09 -3.56
C MET A 47 -1.70 -8.43 -4.55
N THR A 48 -1.18 -9.65 -4.45
CA THR A 48 -0.16 -10.16 -5.37
C THR A 48 -0.67 -11.39 -6.08
N PHE A 49 -0.58 -11.39 -7.39
CA PHE A 49 -0.95 -12.52 -8.24
C PHE A 49 0.23 -13.44 -8.51
N LYS A 50 1.46 -12.91 -8.42
CA LYS A 50 2.71 -13.69 -8.51
C LYS A 50 3.40 -13.72 -7.16
N ARG A 51 3.34 -14.85 -6.47
CA ARG A 51 3.99 -15.07 -5.18
C ARG A 51 5.50 -15.31 -5.34
N GLY A 52 6.27 -15.03 -4.29
CA GLY A 52 7.72 -15.29 -4.26
C GLY A 52 8.60 -14.22 -4.91
N ALA A 53 8.06 -13.35 -5.75
CA ALA A 53 8.82 -12.28 -6.42
C ALA A 53 9.10 -11.03 -5.56
N GLY A 54 8.62 -10.99 -4.30
CA GLY A 54 8.79 -9.83 -3.41
C GLY A 54 8.00 -8.58 -3.82
N ILE A 55 7.16 -8.69 -4.86
CA ILE A 55 6.45 -7.56 -5.45
C ILE A 55 5.46 -6.92 -4.47
N GLY A 56 4.82 -7.69 -3.58
CA GLY A 56 3.91 -7.17 -2.58
C GLY A 56 4.58 -6.17 -1.62
N ALA A 57 5.83 -6.45 -1.25
CA ALA A 57 6.63 -5.55 -0.44
C ALA A 57 6.93 -4.24 -1.17
N LEU A 58 7.33 -4.33 -2.44
CA LEU A 58 7.60 -3.15 -3.27
C LEU A 58 6.33 -2.31 -3.46
N MET A 59 5.19 -2.94 -3.72
CA MET A 59 3.92 -2.25 -3.89
C MET A 59 3.46 -1.55 -2.62
N TYR A 60 3.66 -2.18 -1.45
CA TYR A 60 3.34 -1.54 -0.18
C TYR A 60 4.21 -0.31 0.08
N LEU A 61 5.52 -0.42 -0.14
CA LEU A 61 6.45 0.70 0.00
C LEU A 61 6.16 1.81 -1.03
N ALA A 62 5.87 1.47 -2.27
CA ALA A 62 5.56 2.43 -3.32
C ALA A 62 4.30 3.25 -3.00
N LYS A 63 3.25 2.64 -2.45
CA LYS A 63 2.07 3.41 -2.06
C LYS A 63 2.31 4.32 -0.84
N MET A 64 3.18 3.91 0.11
CA MET A 64 3.64 4.80 1.19
C MET A 64 4.45 5.97 0.66
N GLU A 65 5.42 5.70 -0.23
CA GLU A 65 6.23 6.75 -0.87
C GLU A 65 5.34 7.76 -1.58
N HIS A 66 4.37 7.29 -2.36
CA HIS A 66 3.41 8.17 -3.04
C HIS A 66 2.65 9.07 -2.05
N ALA A 67 2.19 8.53 -0.93
CA ALA A 67 1.51 9.29 0.10
C ALA A 67 2.39 10.39 0.70
N PHE A 68 3.59 10.05 1.11
CA PHE A 68 4.48 10.99 1.80
C PHE A 68 5.16 11.99 0.85
N GLU A 69 5.67 11.53 -0.29
CA GLU A 69 6.49 12.35 -1.19
C GLU A 69 5.64 13.12 -2.21
N ASN A 70 4.60 12.50 -2.77
CA ASN A 70 3.82 13.12 -3.85
C ASN A 70 2.55 13.81 -3.33
N LEU A 71 1.89 13.22 -2.32
CA LEU A 71 0.67 13.79 -1.75
C LEU A 71 0.93 14.64 -0.51
N GLY A 72 2.14 14.60 0.05
CA GLY A 72 2.55 15.43 1.19
C GLY A 72 1.92 15.06 2.52
N MET A 73 1.42 13.82 2.66
CA MET A 73 0.76 13.36 3.88
C MET A 73 1.71 13.40 5.09
N GLU A 74 1.15 13.64 6.27
CA GLU A 74 1.88 13.65 7.54
C GLU A 74 1.90 12.27 8.19
N GLU A 75 0.84 11.48 8.02
CA GLU A 75 0.72 10.13 8.55
C GLU A 75 0.27 9.13 7.47
N TRP A 76 0.77 7.92 7.61
CA TRP A 76 0.33 6.74 6.88
C TRP A 76 -0.27 5.74 7.85
N TRP A 77 -1.54 5.42 7.68
CA TRP A 77 -2.24 4.43 8.49
C TRP A 77 -2.41 3.11 7.76
N ALA A 78 -2.42 2.03 8.52
CA ALA A 78 -2.69 0.70 8.01
C ALA A 78 -3.41 -0.15 9.05
N THR A 79 -4.28 -1.04 8.58
CA THR A 79 -4.90 -2.10 9.38
C THR A 79 -4.36 -3.45 8.96
N TYR A 80 -4.15 -4.35 9.90
CA TYR A 80 -3.66 -5.70 9.62
C TYR A 80 -4.55 -6.74 10.26
N GLU A 81 -5.09 -7.62 9.44
CA GLU A 81 -5.96 -8.71 9.85
C GLU A 81 -5.17 -10.02 10.10
N SER A 82 -3.91 -10.07 9.71
CA SER A 82 -3.08 -11.27 9.80
C SER A 82 -1.81 -11.05 10.61
N TYR A 83 -1.33 -12.12 11.24
CA TYR A 83 -0.04 -12.13 11.92
C TYR A 83 1.10 -11.74 10.97
N THR A 84 1.07 -12.20 9.73
CA THR A 84 2.04 -11.85 8.70
C THR A 84 2.06 -10.36 8.43
N GLY A 85 0.89 -9.72 8.30
CA GLY A 85 0.77 -8.28 8.13
C GLY A 85 1.36 -7.50 9.31
N ILE A 86 1.01 -7.89 10.54
CA ILE A 86 1.54 -7.26 11.75
C ILE A 86 3.06 -7.41 11.83
N ARG A 87 3.59 -8.62 11.59
CA ARG A 87 5.02 -8.90 11.70
C ARG A 87 5.86 -8.15 10.67
N TYR A 88 5.47 -8.23 9.40
CA TYR A 88 6.29 -7.67 8.30
C TYR A 88 6.08 -6.18 8.10
N TRP A 89 4.87 -5.70 8.27
CA TRP A 89 4.55 -4.28 8.03
C TRP A 89 4.50 -3.49 9.34
N GLY A 90 3.70 -3.90 10.30
CA GLY A 90 3.60 -3.19 11.57
C GLY A 90 4.94 -3.11 12.29
N LEU A 91 5.51 -4.26 12.64
CA LEU A 91 6.79 -4.31 13.37
C LEU A 91 8.00 -4.04 12.45
N GLY A 92 8.00 -4.58 11.24
CA GLY A 92 9.12 -4.44 10.31
C GLY A 92 9.37 -3.01 9.84
N LEU A 93 8.34 -2.19 9.76
CA LEU A 93 8.41 -0.75 9.45
C LEU A 93 8.43 0.13 10.70
N ALA A 94 8.58 -0.46 11.89
CA ALA A 94 8.58 0.24 13.16
C ALA A 94 7.34 1.14 13.36
N GLN A 95 6.18 0.67 12.92
CA GLN A 95 4.94 1.41 13.05
C GLN A 95 4.49 1.50 14.50
N PHE A 96 3.92 2.64 14.87
CA PHE A 96 3.23 2.81 16.15
C PHE A 96 1.78 2.31 16.02
N GLN A 97 1.22 1.84 17.12
CA GLN A 97 -0.18 1.49 17.20
C GLN A 97 -0.99 2.67 17.75
N LYS A 98 -2.09 3.02 17.08
CA LYS A 98 -3.04 4.01 17.60
C LYS A 98 -3.75 3.46 18.85
N PRO A 99 -3.99 4.30 19.86
CA PRO A 99 -4.70 3.88 21.07
C PRO A 99 -6.12 3.39 20.77
N TYR A 100 -6.50 2.29 21.40
CA TYR A 100 -7.88 1.83 21.42
C TYR A 100 -8.69 2.70 22.40
N PRO A 101 -9.98 3.02 22.15
CA PRO A 101 -10.85 2.53 21.06
C PRO A 101 -11.13 3.54 19.93
N THR A 102 -10.47 4.67 19.85
CA THR A 102 -10.95 5.80 19.05
C THR A 102 -11.15 5.49 17.55
N ILE A 103 -10.08 5.30 16.80
CA ILE A 103 -10.15 5.13 15.35
C ILE A 103 -10.56 3.71 14.94
N GLN A 104 -10.23 2.71 15.75
CA GLN A 104 -10.57 1.32 15.48
C GLN A 104 -12.07 1.08 15.30
N HIS A 105 -12.91 1.88 15.94
CA HIS A 105 -14.37 1.80 15.82
C HIS A 105 -14.85 2.10 14.40
N GLU A 106 -14.27 3.10 13.76
CA GLU A 106 -14.63 3.51 12.40
C GLU A 106 -14.10 2.52 11.34
N LEU A 107 -13.06 1.78 11.68
CA LEU A 107 -12.42 0.78 10.81
C LEU A 107 -12.80 -0.67 11.17
N GLY A 108 -14.01 -0.88 11.70
CA GLY A 108 -14.54 -2.21 11.99
C GLY A 108 -13.82 -2.93 13.15
N GLY A 109 -13.21 -2.19 14.08
CA GLY A 109 -12.51 -2.74 15.23
C GLY A 109 -11.09 -3.26 14.94
N ALA A 110 -10.59 -3.14 13.72
CA ALA A 110 -9.23 -3.53 13.38
C ALA A 110 -8.18 -2.65 14.10
N ARG A 111 -7.05 -3.24 14.46
CA ARG A 111 -5.93 -2.46 15.02
C ARG A 111 -5.31 -1.57 13.94
N VAL A 112 -5.19 -0.29 14.26
CA VAL A 112 -4.59 0.71 13.37
C VAL A 112 -3.14 0.94 13.77
N PHE A 113 -2.25 0.75 12.81
CA PHE A 113 -0.84 1.07 12.91
C PHE A 113 -0.53 2.28 12.04
N PHE A 114 0.49 3.05 12.39
CA PHE A 114 0.85 4.22 11.61
C PHE A 114 2.34 4.50 11.58
N ASN A 115 2.78 5.16 10.51
CA ASN A 115 4.06 5.84 10.42
C ASN A 115 3.81 7.34 10.28
N THR A 116 4.69 8.14 10.87
CA THR A 116 4.75 9.58 10.60
C THR A 116 5.67 9.87 9.40
N LYS A 117 5.53 11.06 8.83
CA LYS A 117 6.44 11.56 7.80
C LYS A 117 7.90 11.58 8.27
N GLU A 118 8.13 11.93 9.54
CA GLU A 118 9.47 11.89 10.14
C GLU A 118 10.03 10.47 10.15
N GLN A 119 9.25 9.46 10.59
CA GLN A 119 9.68 8.07 10.54
C GLN A 119 9.93 7.58 9.11
N TRP A 120 9.14 8.02 8.14
CA TRP A 120 9.38 7.71 6.75
C TRP A 120 10.78 8.16 6.34
N HIS A 121 11.14 9.41 6.58
CA HIS A 121 12.44 9.95 6.17
C HIS A 121 13.63 9.45 7.01
N SER A 122 13.45 9.25 8.30
CA SER A 122 14.55 8.86 9.20
C SER A 122 14.83 7.36 9.21
N PHE A 123 13.84 6.52 8.95
CA PHE A 123 13.98 5.07 9.07
C PHE A 123 13.53 4.29 7.84
N VAL A 124 12.28 4.47 7.39
CA VAL A 124 11.70 3.59 6.36
C VAL A 124 12.36 3.82 5.01
N LYS A 125 12.43 5.07 4.56
CA LYS A 125 13.04 5.43 3.26
C LYS A 125 14.53 5.09 3.17
N PRO A 126 15.40 5.40 4.15
CA PRO A 126 16.81 5.00 4.11
C PRO A 126 17.00 3.49 4.07
N LYS A 127 16.19 2.73 4.79
CA LYS A 127 16.33 1.27 4.90
C LYS A 127 15.75 0.50 3.72
N PHE A 128 14.61 0.94 3.21
CA PHE A 128 13.83 0.20 2.22
C PHE A 128 13.70 0.91 0.86
N GLY A 129 13.85 2.24 0.83
CA GLY A 129 13.75 3.05 -0.38
C GLY A 129 14.69 2.64 -1.51
N PRO A 130 15.94 2.17 -1.25
CA PRO A 130 16.81 1.63 -2.31
C PRO A 130 16.19 0.46 -3.10
N ARG A 131 15.19 -0.22 -2.56
CA ARG A 131 14.43 -1.25 -3.28
C ARG A 131 13.43 -0.67 -4.28
N LEU A 132 12.98 0.57 -4.07
CA LEU A 132 12.08 1.31 -4.97
C LEU A 132 12.83 2.07 -6.06
N GLY A 133 14.17 2.01 -6.05
CA GLY A 133 15.03 2.81 -6.89
C GLY A 133 14.58 2.90 -8.34
N GLU A 134 14.53 4.12 -8.86
CA GLU A 134 14.27 4.41 -10.26
C GLU A 134 15.36 3.76 -11.12
N ARG A 135 15.01 2.66 -11.75
CA ARG A 135 15.81 2.08 -12.81
C ARG A 135 15.17 2.47 -14.13
N PRO A 136 15.95 2.95 -15.11
CA PRO A 136 15.39 3.16 -16.44
C PRO A 136 14.78 1.84 -16.91
N VAL A 137 13.49 1.86 -17.18
CA VAL A 137 12.77 0.70 -17.68
C VAL A 137 13.04 0.62 -19.17
N PRO A 138 13.56 -0.50 -19.71
CA PRO A 138 13.73 -0.68 -21.15
C PRO A 138 12.41 -0.41 -21.89
N SER A 139 12.48 0.27 -23.02
CA SER A 139 11.30 0.68 -23.79
C SER A 139 10.36 -0.47 -24.15
N GLU A 140 10.91 -1.65 -24.42
CA GLU A 140 10.13 -2.86 -24.68
C GLU A 140 9.32 -3.33 -23.49
N ILE A 141 9.90 -3.25 -22.26
CA ILE A 141 9.20 -3.59 -21.02
C ILE A 141 8.15 -2.54 -20.72
N LEU A 142 8.47 -1.25 -20.94
CA LEU A 142 7.53 -0.17 -20.75
C LEU A 142 6.31 -0.33 -21.67
N ALA A 143 6.51 -0.66 -22.94
CA ALA A 143 5.43 -0.91 -23.90
C ALA A 143 4.55 -2.10 -23.47
N LYS A 144 5.14 -3.19 -23.00
CA LYS A 144 4.40 -4.33 -22.44
C LYS A 144 3.63 -3.98 -21.16
N SER A 145 4.15 -3.05 -20.37
CA SER A 145 3.52 -2.62 -19.11
C SER A 145 2.32 -1.69 -19.31
N GLN A 146 2.18 -1.05 -20.49
CA GLN A 146 1.02 -0.22 -20.80
C GLN A 146 -0.26 -1.05 -20.98
N ASN A 147 -0.13 -2.30 -21.45
CA ASN A 147 -1.24 -3.24 -21.59
C ASN A 147 -0.84 -4.60 -21.00
N PRO A 148 -0.78 -4.72 -19.67
CA PRO A 148 -0.34 -5.95 -19.02
C PRO A 148 -1.33 -7.08 -19.28
N LYS A 149 -0.82 -8.25 -19.60
CA LYS A 149 -1.65 -9.45 -19.69
C LYS A 149 -2.19 -9.80 -18.30
N MET A 150 -3.46 -10.14 -18.22
CA MET A 150 -4.03 -10.73 -17.01
C MET A 150 -3.44 -12.13 -16.79
N PRO A 151 -3.11 -12.51 -15.56
CA PRO A 151 -2.68 -13.86 -15.26
C PRO A 151 -3.82 -14.85 -15.57
N GLU A 152 -3.49 -15.99 -16.16
CA GLU A 152 -4.47 -17.04 -16.47
C GLU A 152 -5.07 -17.65 -15.19
N ARG A 153 -4.32 -17.61 -14.10
CA ARG A 153 -4.73 -18.12 -12.80
C ARG A 153 -4.31 -17.17 -11.69
N ILE A 154 -5.23 -16.89 -10.79
CA ILE A 154 -4.98 -16.16 -9.56
C ILE A 154 -4.97 -17.19 -8.42
N ASP A 155 -3.80 -17.46 -7.85
CA ASP A 155 -3.67 -18.29 -6.64
C ASP A 155 -3.88 -17.36 -5.42
N LEU A 156 -5.08 -17.46 -4.85
CA LEU A 156 -5.49 -16.73 -3.63
C LEU A 156 -4.95 -17.40 -2.37
#